data_d2c08df3fe35d4c5ac29d99f4c520d94
#
_entry.id   d2c08df3fe35d4c5ac29d99f4c520d94
#
_cell.length_a   1.000
_cell.length_b   1.000
_cell.length_c   1.000
_cell.angle_alpha   90.00
_cell.angle_beta   90.00
_cell.angle_gamma   90.00
#
_symmetry.space_group_name_H-M   'P 1'
#
loop_
_entity.id
_entity.type
_entity.pdbx_description
1 polymer ?
#
loop_
_entity_poly.entity_id
_entity_poly.type
_entity_poly.pdbx_seq_one_letter_code
_entity_poly.pdbx_strand_id
1 'polypeptide(L)'
;QKVLVNMEGRSLETKMIGQDVKMPVAIAPTGFTGMAHADGEILAARAAEKFGIPFTLSTMSICSIEDVAENTSAPFWFQLYVMRDREFMENLIKRAKDAKCSALVLTADLQVLGQRHKDIKNGLSAPPKPTIANLINLATKPEWCMKMLNTERRTFRNIVGHAKNVGDLSSLSSWTSEQFDPRLSWDDVARIKDL
;
A
#
# COMPACT_ATOMS: atom_id res chain seq x y z
N GLN A 1 34.35 10.90 12.61
CA GLN A 1 33.61 12.15 12.30
C GLN A 1 34.49 13.02 11.40
N LYS A 2 33.91 13.57 10.34
CA LYS A 2 34.55 14.59 9.50
C LYS A 2 34.15 15.95 10.01
N VAL A 3 35.09 16.72 10.54
CA VAL A 3 34.92 18.11 11.00
C VAL A 3 35.74 19.07 10.12
N LEU A 4 35.40 20.34 10.15
CA LEU A 4 36.08 21.41 9.36
C LEU A 4 36.07 21.15 7.85
N VAL A 5 34.97 20.54 7.35
CA VAL A 5 34.75 20.32 5.94
C VAL A 5 33.83 21.43 5.42
N ASN A 6 34.16 22.04 4.29
CA ASN A 6 33.29 23.01 3.64
C ASN A 6 31.94 22.35 3.34
N MET A 7 30.85 23.00 3.78
CA MET A 7 29.49 22.53 3.67
C MET A 7 28.68 23.27 2.57
N GLU A 8 29.33 24.24 1.90
CA GLU A 8 28.73 24.98 0.80
C GLU A 8 28.40 24.02 -0.37
N GLY A 9 27.26 24.20 -0.99
CA GLY A 9 26.83 23.40 -2.14
C GLY A 9 26.38 21.97 -1.81
N ARG A 10 26.15 21.61 -0.55
CA ARG A 10 25.58 20.30 -0.22
C ARG A 10 24.17 20.16 -0.76
N SER A 11 23.89 19.03 -1.38
CA SER A 11 22.58 18.62 -1.84
C SER A 11 22.25 17.24 -1.29
N LEU A 12 20.95 16.97 -1.10
CA LEU A 12 20.42 15.64 -0.81
C LEU A 12 19.98 14.93 -2.09
N GLU A 13 20.04 15.60 -3.24
CA GLU A 13 19.67 15.04 -4.52
C GLU A 13 20.55 13.83 -4.86
N THR A 14 19.92 12.77 -5.30
CA THR A 14 20.59 11.50 -5.62
C THR A 14 19.73 10.66 -6.56
N LYS A 15 20.19 9.44 -6.84
CA LYS A 15 19.41 8.42 -7.57
C LYS A 15 18.96 7.30 -6.64
N MET A 16 17.68 6.92 -6.74
CA MET A 16 17.11 5.73 -6.10
C MET A 16 16.46 4.85 -7.17
N ILE A 17 16.95 3.62 -7.33
CA ILE A 17 16.44 2.64 -8.31
C ILE A 17 16.32 3.29 -9.71
N GLY A 18 17.37 4.02 -10.13
CA GLY A 18 17.44 4.67 -11.44
C GLY A 18 16.66 5.98 -11.58
N GLN A 19 15.92 6.42 -10.58
CA GLN A 19 15.16 7.68 -10.58
C GLN A 19 15.94 8.79 -9.88
N ASP A 20 15.92 10.00 -10.44
CA ASP A 20 16.43 11.19 -9.78
C ASP A 20 15.45 11.61 -8.67
N VAL A 21 15.97 11.81 -7.46
CA VAL A 21 15.18 12.15 -6.28
C VAL A 21 15.79 13.34 -5.54
N LYS A 22 14.93 14.15 -4.90
CA LYS A 22 15.35 15.33 -4.13
C LYS A 22 16.07 14.97 -2.83
N MET A 23 15.84 13.78 -2.29
CA MET A 23 16.53 13.24 -1.12
C MET A 23 16.40 11.71 -1.09
N PRO A 24 17.33 10.99 -0.43
CA PRO A 24 17.37 9.52 -0.42
C PRO A 24 16.32 8.91 0.52
N VAL A 25 15.06 9.22 0.31
CA VAL A 25 13.91 8.65 1.03
C VAL A 25 12.78 8.35 0.07
N ALA A 26 11.95 7.38 0.42
CA ALA A 26 10.69 7.07 -0.27
C ALA A 26 9.58 6.95 0.78
N ILE A 27 8.34 7.27 0.39
CA ILE A 27 7.19 6.97 1.25
C ILE A 27 6.96 5.46 1.22
N ALA A 28 7.03 4.86 2.41
CA ALA A 28 6.87 3.42 2.59
C ALA A 28 5.46 2.94 2.22
N PRO A 29 5.31 1.68 1.77
CA PRO A 29 4.00 1.10 1.51
C PRO A 29 3.22 0.98 2.82
N THR A 30 2.07 1.65 2.91
CA THR A 30 1.20 1.62 4.08
C THR A 30 -0.17 1.13 3.64
N GLY A 31 -0.60 0.00 4.21
CA GLY A 31 -1.95 -0.50 4.01
C GLY A 31 -2.98 0.37 4.75
N PHE A 32 -4.24 0.32 4.32
CA PHE A 32 -5.37 0.98 4.98
C PHE A 32 -5.31 2.52 5.04
N THR A 33 -4.43 3.19 4.32
CA THR A 33 -4.29 4.65 4.40
C THR A 33 -5.60 5.35 4.03
N GLY A 34 -6.29 4.87 2.97
CA GLY A 34 -7.59 5.39 2.56
C GLY A 34 -8.71 5.21 3.59
N MET A 35 -8.56 4.28 4.55
CA MET A 35 -9.50 4.16 5.68
C MET A 35 -9.22 5.20 6.78
N ALA A 36 -7.95 5.54 6.98
CA ALA A 36 -7.58 6.60 7.93
C ALA A 36 -7.96 7.99 7.42
N HIS A 37 -7.80 8.22 6.12
CA HIS A 37 -8.19 9.44 5.44
C HIS A 37 -8.68 9.11 4.03
N ALA A 38 -9.86 9.59 3.65
CA ALA A 38 -10.40 9.36 2.31
C ALA A 38 -9.38 9.73 1.22
N ASP A 39 -9.18 8.83 0.26
CA ASP A 39 -8.20 8.94 -0.82
C ASP A 39 -6.73 9.13 -0.35
N GLY A 40 -6.40 8.64 0.84
CA GLY A 40 -5.13 8.89 1.51
C GLY A 40 -3.90 8.48 0.69
N GLU A 41 -3.96 7.35 -0.03
CA GLU A 41 -2.87 6.89 -0.89
C GLU A 41 -2.64 7.85 -2.07
N ILE A 42 -3.70 8.36 -2.69
CA ILE A 42 -3.61 9.34 -3.78
C ILE A 42 -3.00 10.64 -3.26
N LEU A 43 -3.45 11.11 -2.09
CA LEU A 43 -2.92 12.33 -1.48
C LEU A 43 -1.44 12.20 -1.12
N ALA A 44 -1.04 11.03 -0.59
CA ALA A 44 0.35 10.73 -0.29
C ALA A 44 1.22 10.67 -1.55
N ALA A 45 0.72 10.04 -2.62
CA ALA A 45 1.41 9.96 -3.90
C ALA A 45 1.62 11.37 -4.52
N ARG A 46 0.58 12.20 -4.52
CA ARG A 46 0.68 13.61 -4.97
C ARG A 46 1.65 14.44 -4.15
N ALA A 47 1.68 14.22 -2.83
CA ALA A 47 2.62 14.91 -1.95
C ALA A 47 4.07 14.49 -2.24
N ALA A 48 4.30 13.20 -2.46
CA ALA A 48 5.60 12.66 -2.84
C ALA A 48 6.07 13.22 -4.19
N GLU A 49 5.19 13.21 -5.20
CA GLU A 49 5.44 13.79 -6.52
C GLU A 49 5.82 15.27 -6.43
N LYS A 50 5.03 16.06 -5.69
CA LYS A 50 5.30 17.48 -5.48
C LYS A 50 6.65 17.74 -4.80
N PHE A 51 7.05 16.88 -3.87
CA PHE A 51 8.32 16.99 -3.16
C PHE A 51 9.50 16.42 -3.97
N GLY A 52 9.26 15.54 -4.92
CA GLY A 52 10.27 14.90 -5.75
C GLY A 52 10.93 13.67 -5.08
N ILE A 53 10.14 12.86 -4.39
CA ILE A 53 10.55 11.57 -3.81
C ILE A 53 9.61 10.45 -4.27
N PRO A 54 10.05 9.19 -4.29
CA PRO A 54 9.20 8.07 -4.64
C PRO A 54 8.07 7.82 -3.62
N PHE A 55 6.92 7.43 -4.12
CA PHE A 55 5.80 6.87 -3.34
C PHE A 55 5.70 5.38 -3.60
N THR A 56 5.44 4.59 -2.57
CA THR A 56 5.19 3.15 -2.70
C THR A 56 3.76 2.82 -2.34
N LEU A 57 3.00 2.29 -3.31
CA LEU A 57 1.63 1.82 -3.09
C LEU A 57 1.66 0.39 -2.52
N SER A 58 0.88 0.14 -1.48
CA SER A 58 0.75 -1.19 -0.89
C SER A 58 -0.24 -2.07 -1.67
N THR A 59 0.01 -3.37 -1.74
CA THR A 59 -1.01 -4.36 -2.16
C THR A 59 -2.30 -4.21 -1.33
N MET A 60 -2.17 -3.91 -0.04
CA MET A 60 -3.27 -3.75 0.91
C MET A 60 -3.76 -2.28 1.02
N SER A 61 -3.66 -1.52 -0.04
CA SER A 61 -4.19 -0.16 -0.11
C SER A 61 -5.70 -0.14 -0.38
N ILE A 62 -6.36 0.94 0.00
CA ILE A 62 -7.77 1.19 -0.31
C ILE A 62 -7.89 1.68 -1.76
N CYS A 63 -7.04 2.63 -2.17
CA CYS A 63 -6.95 3.03 -3.58
C CYS A 63 -6.27 1.95 -4.39
N SER A 64 -6.73 1.71 -5.61
CA SER A 64 -6.10 0.77 -6.54
C SER A 64 -4.83 1.33 -7.19
N ILE A 65 -4.12 0.48 -7.91
CA ILE A 65 -2.99 0.85 -8.76
C ILE A 65 -3.44 1.91 -9.78
N GLU A 66 -4.58 1.68 -10.40
CA GLU A 66 -5.17 2.56 -11.41
C GLU A 66 -5.59 3.89 -10.79
N ASP A 67 -6.23 3.87 -9.60
CA ASP A 67 -6.62 5.09 -8.89
C ASP A 67 -5.43 6.03 -8.66
N VAL A 68 -4.27 5.48 -8.29
CA VAL A 68 -3.06 6.29 -8.09
C VAL A 68 -2.49 6.76 -9.44
N ALA A 69 -2.42 5.88 -10.44
CA ALA A 69 -1.89 6.20 -11.76
C ALA A 69 -2.69 7.31 -12.46
N GLU A 70 -4.03 7.30 -12.34
CA GLU A 70 -4.91 8.32 -12.91
C GLU A 70 -4.80 9.68 -12.21
N ASN A 71 -4.30 9.69 -10.98
CA ASN A 71 -4.27 10.88 -10.13
C ASN A 71 -2.87 11.46 -9.90
N THR A 72 -1.83 10.89 -10.51
CA THR A 72 -0.43 11.35 -10.46
C THR A 72 0.18 11.32 -11.84
N SER A 73 1.21 12.14 -12.08
CA SER A 73 1.98 12.18 -13.34
C SER A 73 3.31 11.46 -13.18
N ALA A 74 3.86 11.42 -11.97
CA ALA A 74 5.11 10.71 -11.68
C ALA A 74 4.89 9.22 -11.51
N PRO A 75 5.82 8.38 -11.99
CA PRO A 75 5.77 6.95 -11.72
C PRO A 75 5.95 6.69 -10.21
N PHE A 76 5.28 5.67 -9.70
CA PHE A 76 5.38 5.23 -8.32
C PHE A 76 5.83 3.78 -8.23
N TRP A 77 6.19 3.33 -7.04
CA TRP A 77 6.56 1.95 -6.77
C TRP A 77 5.33 1.17 -6.29
N PHE A 78 5.26 -0.10 -6.64
CA PHE A 78 4.21 -0.99 -6.15
C PHE A 78 4.79 -2.07 -5.25
N GLN A 79 4.27 -2.20 -4.03
CA GLN A 79 4.67 -3.24 -3.09
C GLN A 79 3.82 -4.48 -3.27
N LEU A 80 4.46 -5.63 -3.45
CA LEU A 80 3.86 -6.93 -3.70
C LEU A 80 4.08 -7.87 -2.51
N TYR A 81 3.00 -8.52 -2.09
CA TYR A 81 3.07 -9.74 -1.29
C TYR A 81 3.00 -10.96 -2.20
N VAL A 82 3.88 -11.94 -1.97
CA VAL A 82 3.76 -13.23 -2.64
C VAL A 82 2.63 -14.02 -2.00
N MET A 83 1.62 -14.29 -2.79
CA MET A 83 0.39 -14.96 -2.36
C MET A 83 0.32 -16.36 -2.96
N ARG A 84 -0.45 -17.26 -2.34
CA ARG A 84 -0.69 -18.62 -2.84
C ARG A 84 -1.44 -18.60 -4.16
N ASP A 85 -2.38 -17.66 -4.34
CA ASP A 85 -3.04 -17.42 -5.63
C ASP A 85 -2.06 -16.74 -6.58
N ARG A 86 -1.36 -17.55 -7.37
CA ARG A 86 -0.34 -17.10 -8.32
C ARG A 86 -0.94 -16.33 -9.49
N GLU A 87 -2.13 -16.70 -9.94
CA GLU A 87 -2.83 -15.99 -11.02
C GLU A 87 -3.20 -14.57 -10.60
N PHE A 88 -3.71 -14.42 -9.39
CA PHE A 88 -3.97 -13.09 -8.82
C PHE A 88 -2.70 -12.24 -8.69
N MET A 89 -1.60 -12.85 -8.23
CA MET A 89 -0.31 -12.17 -8.11
C MET A 89 0.22 -11.70 -9.48
N GLU A 90 0.18 -12.56 -10.50
CA GLU A 90 0.59 -12.23 -11.88
C GLU A 90 -0.27 -11.10 -12.45
N ASN A 91 -1.57 -11.10 -12.17
CA ASN A 91 -2.46 -10.02 -12.56
C ASN A 91 -2.09 -8.69 -11.87
N LEU A 92 -1.75 -8.69 -10.59
CA LEU A 92 -1.25 -7.49 -9.91
C LEU A 92 0.03 -6.94 -10.56
N ILE A 93 0.99 -7.82 -10.90
CA ILE A 93 2.23 -7.43 -11.58
C ILE A 93 1.92 -6.80 -12.94
N LYS A 94 1.02 -7.43 -13.72
CA LYS A 94 0.59 -6.90 -15.00
C LYS A 94 -0.04 -5.51 -14.87
N ARG A 95 -0.98 -5.33 -13.93
CA ARG A 95 -1.61 -4.04 -13.65
C ARG A 95 -0.59 -2.97 -13.25
N ALA A 96 0.41 -3.33 -12.42
CA ALA A 96 1.48 -2.43 -12.05
C ALA A 96 2.35 -2.02 -13.27
N LYS A 97 2.62 -2.94 -14.20
CA LYS A 97 3.30 -2.64 -15.47
C LYS A 97 2.46 -1.73 -16.37
N ASP A 98 1.18 -2.03 -16.52
CA ASP A 98 0.24 -1.23 -17.34
C ASP A 98 0.12 0.19 -16.80
N ALA A 99 0.14 0.36 -15.47
CA ALA A 99 0.17 1.64 -14.77
C ALA A 99 1.56 2.32 -14.76
N LYS A 100 2.57 1.72 -15.43
CA LYS A 100 3.95 2.24 -15.50
C LYS A 100 4.60 2.46 -14.13
N CYS A 101 4.32 1.61 -13.17
CA CYS A 101 5.08 1.58 -11.93
C CYS A 101 6.57 1.39 -12.23
N SER A 102 7.44 2.22 -11.64
CA SER A 102 8.87 2.23 -11.94
C SER A 102 9.67 1.19 -11.15
N ALA A 103 9.10 0.62 -10.11
CA ALA A 103 9.70 -0.48 -9.36
C ALA A 103 8.64 -1.37 -8.70
N LEU A 104 8.98 -2.64 -8.54
CA LEU A 104 8.25 -3.60 -7.73
C LEU A 104 9.02 -3.83 -6.42
N VAL A 105 8.37 -3.63 -5.29
CA VAL A 105 8.95 -3.81 -3.95
C VAL A 105 8.39 -5.09 -3.36
N LEU A 106 9.22 -6.14 -3.32
CA LEU A 106 8.80 -7.43 -2.79
C LEU A 106 8.95 -7.47 -1.26
N THR A 107 7.86 -7.80 -0.56
CA THR A 107 7.88 -8.04 0.89
C THR A 107 8.17 -9.52 1.16
N ALA A 108 9.26 -9.80 1.88
CA ALA A 108 9.77 -11.16 2.07
C ALA A 108 9.60 -11.72 3.49
N ASP A 109 9.07 -10.94 4.45
CA ASP A 109 9.04 -11.26 5.87
C ASP A 109 7.64 -11.56 6.46
N LEU A 110 6.64 -11.81 5.60
CA LEU A 110 5.25 -12.09 6.01
C LEU A 110 4.86 -13.57 5.93
N GLN A 111 5.77 -14.45 6.24
CA GLN A 111 5.49 -15.89 6.26
C GLN A 111 4.61 -16.32 7.44
N VAL A 112 4.64 -15.53 8.53
CA VAL A 112 3.84 -15.76 9.74
C VAL A 112 3.16 -14.46 10.16
N LEU A 113 1.83 -14.50 10.34
CA LEU A 113 1.07 -13.37 10.84
C LEU A 113 1.42 -13.08 12.30
N GLY A 114 1.94 -11.89 12.55
CA GLY A 114 2.17 -11.38 13.90
C GLY A 114 0.85 -11.04 14.61
N GLN A 115 0.77 -11.29 15.92
CA GLN A 115 -0.38 -10.92 16.74
C GLN A 115 -0.27 -9.44 17.16
N ARG A 116 -1.19 -8.61 16.66
CA ARG A 116 -1.29 -7.20 17.05
C ARG A 116 -2.25 -7.05 18.24
N HIS A 117 -1.77 -7.34 19.44
CA HIS A 117 -2.60 -7.33 20.66
C HIS A 117 -3.33 -6.01 20.90
N LYS A 118 -2.71 -4.86 20.56
CA LYS A 118 -3.34 -3.54 20.71
C LYS A 118 -4.54 -3.37 19.78
N ASP A 119 -4.44 -3.87 18.55
CA ASP A 119 -5.52 -3.79 17.57
C ASP A 119 -6.69 -4.69 18.00
N ILE A 120 -6.38 -5.90 18.48
CA ILE A 120 -7.38 -6.83 19.02
C ILE A 120 -8.10 -6.21 20.24
N LYS A 121 -7.34 -5.60 21.15
CA LYS A 121 -7.90 -4.94 22.35
C LYS A 121 -8.82 -3.76 22.01
N ASN A 122 -8.50 -3.03 20.92
CA ASN A 122 -9.29 -1.90 20.44
C ASN A 122 -10.44 -2.32 19.51
N GLY A 123 -10.69 -3.61 19.32
CA GLY A 123 -11.75 -4.13 18.45
C GLY A 123 -11.48 -3.89 16.96
N LEU A 124 -10.23 -3.59 16.59
CA LEU A 124 -9.80 -3.48 15.20
C LEU A 124 -9.60 -4.88 14.62
N SER A 125 -10.70 -5.55 14.34
CA SER A 125 -10.71 -6.83 13.61
C SER A 125 -11.02 -6.55 12.13
N ALA A 126 -10.54 -7.41 11.25
CA ALA A 126 -11.03 -7.47 9.88
C ALA A 126 -11.94 -8.72 9.76
N PRO A 127 -13.22 -8.59 9.43
CA PRO A 127 -13.95 -7.35 9.20
C PRO A 127 -14.19 -6.56 10.51
N PRO A 128 -14.28 -5.22 10.43
CA PRO A 128 -14.57 -4.40 11.60
C PRO A 128 -15.99 -4.74 12.12
N LYS A 129 -16.08 -5.03 13.42
CA LYS A 129 -17.38 -5.26 14.08
C LYS A 129 -17.86 -3.93 14.66
N PRO A 130 -18.92 -3.31 14.10
CA PRO A 130 -19.44 -2.07 14.62
C PRO A 130 -20.00 -2.31 16.04
N THR A 131 -19.52 -1.54 16.99
CA THR A 131 -20.05 -1.49 18.36
C THR A 131 -20.71 -0.13 18.60
N ILE A 132 -21.59 -0.05 19.60
CA ILE A 132 -22.21 1.23 19.99
C ILE A 132 -21.14 2.28 20.33
N ALA A 133 -20.07 1.88 21.01
CA ALA A 133 -18.93 2.74 21.32
C ALA A 133 -18.25 3.28 20.05
N ASN A 134 -18.09 2.43 19.01
CA ASN A 134 -17.55 2.84 17.73
C ASN A 134 -18.46 3.86 17.01
N LEU A 135 -19.77 3.68 17.07
CA LEU A 135 -20.74 4.61 16.49
C LEU A 135 -20.70 5.97 17.19
N ILE A 136 -20.61 5.99 18.53
CA ILE A 136 -20.44 7.23 19.30
C ILE A 136 -19.12 7.90 18.92
N ASN A 137 -18.02 7.14 18.78
CA ASN A 137 -16.74 7.69 18.36
C ASN A 137 -16.81 8.29 16.96
N LEU A 138 -17.49 7.63 16.01
CA LEU A 138 -17.71 8.16 14.65
C LEU A 138 -18.46 9.49 14.68
N ALA A 139 -19.47 9.63 15.54
CA ALA A 139 -20.21 10.88 15.70
C ALA A 139 -19.33 12.07 16.13
N THR A 140 -18.20 11.80 16.78
CA THR A 140 -17.19 12.83 17.14
C THR A 140 -16.22 13.19 16.01
N LYS A 141 -16.36 12.57 14.83
CA LYS A 141 -15.47 12.74 13.67
C LYS A 141 -16.22 13.13 12.40
N PRO A 142 -16.99 14.22 12.40
CA PRO A 142 -17.88 14.59 11.29
C PRO A 142 -17.11 14.83 9.97
N GLU A 143 -15.92 15.42 10.06
CA GLU A 143 -15.08 15.66 8.88
C GLU A 143 -14.65 14.35 8.21
N TRP A 144 -14.21 13.37 9.00
CA TRP A 144 -13.85 12.04 8.49
C TRP A 144 -15.06 11.36 7.87
N CYS A 145 -16.22 11.40 8.53
CA CYS A 145 -17.46 10.81 8.03
C CYS A 145 -17.87 11.43 6.69
N MET A 146 -17.85 12.75 6.56
CA MET A 146 -18.17 13.43 5.30
C MET A 146 -17.21 13.06 4.18
N LYS A 147 -15.90 13.04 4.44
CA LYS A 147 -14.89 12.64 3.45
C LYS A 147 -15.08 11.20 3.01
N MET A 148 -15.35 10.28 3.94
CA MET A 148 -15.62 8.87 3.62
C MET A 148 -16.94 8.66 2.87
N LEU A 149 -17.94 9.51 3.08
CA LEU A 149 -19.20 9.47 2.32
C LEU A 149 -19.03 10.00 0.88
N ASN A 150 -18.09 10.90 0.66
CA ASN A 150 -17.86 11.52 -0.65
C ASN A 150 -16.87 10.75 -1.53
N THR A 151 -16.09 9.81 -0.99
CA THR A 151 -15.22 8.95 -1.80
C THR A 151 -15.92 7.68 -2.24
N GLU A 152 -15.61 7.19 -3.43
CA GLU A 152 -15.98 5.87 -3.92
C GLU A 152 -15.06 4.77 -3.39
N ARG A 153 -13.88 5.15 -2.87
CA ARG A 153 -12.79 4.26 -2.46
C ARG A 153 -12.94 3.89 -0.99
N ARG A 154 -13.69 2.80 -0.72
CA ARG A 154 -14.02 2.34 0.65
C ARG A 154 -13.67 0.88 0.90
N THR A 155 -13.05 0.21 -0.07
CA THR A 155 -12.67 -1.19 0.00
C THR A 155 -11.24 -1.36 -0.52
N PHE A 156 -10.65 -2.54 -0.37
CA PHE A 156 -9.34 -2.87 -0.92
C PHE A 156 -9.43 -3.09 -2.43
N ARG A 157 -9.37 -2.00 -3.19
CA ARG A 157 -9.63 -2.01 -4.64
C ARG A 157 -8.58 -2.76 -5.48
N ASN A 158 -7.43 -3.11 -4.91
CA ASN A 158 -6.50 -4.02 -5.56
C ASN A 158 -6.94 -5.49 -5.47
N ILE A 159 -7.80 -5.84 -4.51
CA ILE A 159 -8.17 -7.23 -4.18
C ILE A 159 -9.63 -7.51 -4.51
N VAL A 160 -10.53 -6.68 -3.98
CA VAL A 160 -11.98 -6.86 -4.18
C VAL A 160 -12.32 -6.72 -5.65
N GLY A 161 -12.99 -7.73 -6.21
CA GLY A 161 -13.31 -7.81 -7.64
C GLY A 161 -12.20 -8.36 -8.53
N HIS A 162 -10.99 -8.60 -8.00
CA HIS A 162 -9.86 -9.17 -8.74
C HIS A 162 -9.44 -10.55 -8.21
N ALA A 163 -9.56 -10.77 -6.89
CA ALA A 163 -9.29 -12.05 -6.28
C ALA A 163 -10.53 -12.97 -6.33
N LYS A 164 -10.31 -14.27 -6.51
CA LYS A 164 -11.40 -15.27 -6.53
C LYS A 164 -12.10 -15.31 -5.17
N ASN A 165 -13.43 -15.31 -5.18
CA ASN A 165 -14.28 -15.40 -3.98
C ASN A 165 -14.15 -14.24 -2.97
N VAL A 166 -13.65 -13.08 -3.40
CA VAL A 166 -13.56 -11.88 -2.56
C VAL A 166 -14.49 -10.81 -3.13
N GLY A 167 -15.72 -10.76 -2.60
CA GLY A 167 -16.73 -9.77 -2.98
C GLY A 167 -16.89 -8.63 -1.98
N ASP A 168 -16.46 -8.82 -0.73
CA ASP A 168 -16.65 -7.87 0.36
C ASP A 168 -15.52 -7.92 1.40
N LEU A 169 -15.62 -7.06 2.41
CA LEU A 169 -14.65 -6.99 3.51
C LEU A 169 -14.66 -8.23 4.42
N SER A 170 -15.77 -8.99 4.46
CA SER A 170 -15.87 -10.17 5.32
C SER A 170 -15.13 -11.36 4.71
N SER A 171 -15.29 -11.58 3.42
CA SER A 171 -14.55 -12.61 2.67
C SER A 171 -13.06 -12.28 2.53
N LEU A 172 -12.70 -10.99 2.55
CA LEU A 172 -11.30 -10.54 2.47
C LEU A 172 -10.46 -11.03 3.65
N SER A 173 -11.00 -11.02 4.87
CA SER A 173 -10.23 -11.40 6.08
C SER A 173 -9.82 -12.86 6.06
N SER A 174 -10.77 -13.76 5.76
CA SER A 174 -10.48 -15.19 5.61
C SER A 174 -9.52 -15.44 4.45
N TRP A 175 -9.79 -14.82 3.30
CA TRP A 175 -8.93 -14.94 2.13
C TRP A 175 -7.50 -14.48 2.43
N THR A 176 -7.32 -13.30 3.04
CA THR A 176 -5.98 -12.77 3.33
C THR A 176 -5.18 -13.69 4.24
N SER A 177 -5.82 -14.26 5.29
CA SER A 177 -5.12 -15.18 6.21
C SER A 177 -4.65 -16.47 5.54
N GLU A 178 -5.33 -16.91 4.49
CA GLU A 178 -5.00 -18.12 3.73
C GLU A 178 -3.95 -17.88 2.63
N GLN A 179 -3.78 -16.61 2.20
CA GLN A 179 -2.94 -16.28 1.05
C GLN A 179 -1.45 -16.19 1.37
N PHE A 180 -1.06 -15.95 2.61
CA PHE A 180 0.37 -15.92 2.94
C PHE A 180 1.02 -17.27 2.71
N ASP A 181 2.03 -17.28 1.84
CA ASP A 181 2.75 -18.50 1.47
C ASP A 181 4.06 -18.61 2.27
N PRO A 182 4.15 -19.56 3.22
CA PRO A 182 5.38 -19.76 3.98
C PRO A 182 6.53 -20.34 3.16
N ARG A 183 6.26 -20.75 1.92
CA ARG A 183 7.23 -21.40 1.02
C ARG A 183 7.97 -20.43 0.11
N LEU A 184 7.83 -19.10 0.32
CA LEU A 184 8.53 -18.09 -0.46
C LEU A 184 10.02 -18.39 -0.52
N SER A 185 10.55 -18.47 -1.74
CA SER A 185 11.94 -18.81 -2.03
C SER A 185 12.55 -17.86 -3.07
N TRP A 186 13.85 -17.99 -3.31
CA TRP A 186 14.53 -17.26 -4.37
C TRP A 186 14.04 -17.60 -5.78
N ASP A 187 13.47 -18.78 -5.98
CA ASP A 187 12.86 -19.18 -7.25
C ASP A 187 11.61 -18.35 -7.56
N ASP A 188 10.83 -18.00 -6.52
CA ASP A 188 9.71 -17.08 -6.68
C ASP A 188 10.19 -15.67 -7.08
N VAL A 189 11.31 -15.21 -6.50
CA VAL A 189 11.91 -13.92 -6.87
C VAL A 189 12.37 -13.93 -8.33
N ALA A 190 13.03 -15.00 -8.76
CA ALA A 190 13.44 -15.16 -10.15
C ALA A 190 12.24 -15.13 -11.10
N ARG A 191 11.19 -15.92 -10.80
CA ARG A 191 9.93 -15.92 -11.56
C ARG A 191 9.29 -14.54 -11.65
N ILE A 192 9.19 -13.82 -10.54
CA ILE A 192 8.60 -12.46 -10.50
C ILE A 192 9.42 -11.50 -11.37
N LYS A 193 10.73 -11.66 -11.41
CA LYS A 193 11.62 -10.84 -12.25
C LYS A 193 11.41 -11.08 -13.73
N ASP A 194 11.07 -12.32 -14.10
CA ASP A 194 10.86 -12.73 -15.51
C ASP A 194 9.46 -12.34 -16.02
N LEU A 195 8.52 -12.06 -15.13
CA LEU A 195 7.19 -11.53 -15.44
C LEU A 195 7.23 -10.04 -15.79
#